data_3127b87b82c27bfd0f15ddb3da1218b9
#
_entry.id   3127b87b82c27bfd0f15ddb3da1218b9
#
_cell.length_a   1.000
_cell.length_b   1.000
_cell.length_c   1.000
_cell.angle_alpha   90.00
_cell.angle_beta   90.00
_cell.angle_gamma   90.00
#
_symmetry.space_group_name_H-M   'P 1'
#
loop_
_entity.id
_entity.type
_entity.pdbx_description
1 polymer ?
#
loop_
_entity_poly.entity_id
_entity_poly.type
_entity_poly.pdbx_seq_one_letter_code
_entity_poly.pdbx_strand_id
1 'polypeptide(L)'
;MFNKIINFLKKNSTKVSNSQTLSGINDEFKSYMAHFQKEDAETTWEYGIFSDLVKENIPDKSDLTILEIGIARAGNVENTFQILDSKISKYIGVDPYVSGYDDSDVFSQKLQKELDYCYSYVINKIKDKRFTLYRASSEIVAPLIEDESVDAIFIDGDHTYEGVLRDISIWKPKIKKNGLIVGDDYPLFSGVKKAVDESFTEFKLRDNCWYSINPNK
;
A
#
# COMPACT_ATOMS: atom_id res chain seq x y z
N MET A 1 -3.07 -9.13 30.88
CA MET A 1 -2.06 -9.23 29.81
C MET A 1 -1.53 -7.87 29.37
N PHE A 2 -2.34 -6.84 29.23
CA PHE A 2 -1.97 -5.45 28.85
C PHE A 2 -0.93 -4.81 29.76
N ASN A 3 -1.04 -4.95 31.08
CA ASN A 3 -0.10 -4.36 32.03
C ASN A 3 1.32 -4.97 32.01
N LYS A 4 1.48 -6.20 31.49
CA LYS A 4 2.81 -6.82 31.33
C LYS A 4 3.55 -6.23 30.13
N ILE A 5 2.85 -5.86 29.06
CA ILE A 5 3.43 -5.25 27.86
C ILE A 5 3.88 -3.82 28.18
N ILE A 6 3.07 -3.04 28.90
CA ILE A 6 3.44 -1.68 29.33
C ILE A 6 4.65 -1.68 30.23
N ASN A 7 4.76 -2.65 31.14
CA ASN A 7 5.91 -2.76 32.04
C ASN A 7 7.18 -3.26 31.31
N PHE A 8 7.06 -4.08 30.27
CA PHE A 8 8.16 -4.48 29.38
C PHE A 8 8.70 -3.28 28.59
N LEU A 9 7.81 -2.47 28.01
CA LEU A 9 8.19 -1.26 27.27
C LEU A 9 8.83 -0.19 28.18
N LYS A 10 8.35 -0.03 29.42
CA LYS A 10 8.95 0.88 30.39
C LYS A 10 10.33 0.42 30.92
N LYS A 11 10.58 -0.88 30.92
CA LYS A 11 11.85 -1.43 31.45
C LYS A 11 12.97 -1.41 30.39
N ASN A 12 12.64 -1.34 29.11
CA ASN A 12 13.60 -1.29 28.00
C ASN A 12 13.78 0.12 27.40
N SER A 13 13.15 1.16 27.99
CA SER A 13 13.50 2.54 27.66
C SER A 13 14.82 2.89 28.33
N THR A 14 15.93 2.56 27.70
CA THR A 14 17.23 3.13 28.05
C THR A 14 17.12 4.65 27.95
N LYS A 15 17.35 5.35 29.04
CA LYS A 15 17.51 6.80 29.05
C LYS A 15 18.63 7.18 28.10
N VAL A 16 18.30 7.60 26.89
CA VAL A 16 19.25 8.27 26.00
C VAL A 16 19.43 9.69 26.52
N SER A 17 20.43 9.87 27.33
CA SER A 17 20.88 11.19 27.77
C SER A 17 21.80 11.73 26.66
N ASN A 18 21.29 12.58 25.77
CA ASN A 18 22.11 13.60 25.10
C ASN A 18 21.24 14.48 24.21
N SER A 19 21.18 15.75 24.50
CA SER A 19 20.54 16.79 23.69
C SER A 19 21.13 16.87 22.25
N GLN A 20 22.38 16.46 22.06
CA GLN A 20 23.04 16.38 20.75
C GLN A 20 22.49 15.24 19.86
N THR A 21 22.05 14.13 20.44
CA THR A 21 21.47 13.00 19.69
C THR A 21 20.08 13.32 19.13
N LEU A 22 19.27 14.08 19.85
CA LEU A 22 17.92 14.48 19.41
C LEU A 22 17.97 15.53 18.29
N SER A 23 18.94 16.44 18.30
CA SER A 23 19.12 17.41 17.22
C SER A 23 19.57 16.72 15.92
N GLY A 24 20.51 15.78 16.00
CA GLY A 24 20.99 15.02 14.85
C GLY A 24 19.89 14.16 14.19
N ILE A 25 19.07 13.48 14.99
CA ILE A 25 17.92 12.70 14.47
C ILE A 25 16.91 13.63 13.78
N ASN A 26 16.66 14.82 14.33
CA ASN A 26 15.73 15.77 13.73
C ASN A 26 16.24 16.33 12.39
N ASP A 27 17.53 16.57 12.26
CA ASP A 27 18.14 17.05 11.02
C ASP A 27 18.21 15.96 9.96
N GLU A 28 18.51 14.72 10.33
CA GLU A 28 18.43 13.55 9.44
C GLU A 28 17.00 13.35 8.94
N PHE A 29 16.01 13.36 9.83
CA PHE A 29 14.60 13.26 9.46
C PHE A 29 14.17 14.35 8.47
N LYS A 30 14.52 15.62 8.72
CA LYS A 30 14.23 16.73 7.81
C LYS A 30 14.88 16.55 6.44
N SER A 31 16.11 16.03 6.41
CA SER A 31 16.82 15.74 5.17
C SER A 31 16.10 14.68 4.34
N TYR A 32 15.63 13.58 4.98
CA TYR A 32 14.82 12.57 4.30
C TYR A 32 13.48 13.11 3.81
N MET A 33 12.80 13.94 4.61
CA MET A 33 11.54 14.58 4.17
C MET A 33 11.74 15.45 2.93
N ALA A 34 12.81 16.26 2.90
CA ALA A 34 13.13 17.09 1.74
C ALA A 34 13.52 16.23 0.51
N HIS A 35 14.24 15.12 0.73
CA HIS A 35 14.59 14.18 -0.33
C HIS A 35 13.34 13.53 -0.95
N PHE A 36 12.43 13.02 -0.14
CA PHE A 36 11.18 12.42 -0.63
C PHE A 36 10.30 13.42 -1.38
N GLN A 37 10.20 14.67 -0.89
CA GLN A 37 9.48 15.74 -1.59
C GLN A 37 10.09 16.04 -2.96
N LYS A 38 11.43 16.04 -3.05
CA LYS A 38 12.13 16.24 -4.31
C LYS A 38 11.91 15.07 -5.27
N GLU A 39 12.07 13.84 -4.79
CA GLU A 39 11.82 12.64 -5.60
C GLU A 39 10.38 12.61 -6.12
N ASP A 40 9.37 12.94 -5.29
CA ASP A 40 7.98 12.98 -5.72
C ASP A 40 7.74 14.05 -6.80
N ALA A 41 8.41 15.21 -6.70
CA ALA A 41 8.31 16.27 -7.70
C ALA A 41 9.00 15.94 -9.03
N GLU A 42 10.05 15.11 -8.99
CA GLU A 42 10.84 14.68 -10.15
C GLU A 42 10.34 13.36 -10.75
N THR A 43 9.49 12.63 -10.04
CA THR A 43 8.99 11.32 -10.46
C THR A 43 8.00 11.46 -11.61
N THR A 44 8.26 10.76 -12.69
CA THR A 44 7.39 10.66 -13.87
C THR A 44 6.56 9.38 -13.87
N TRP A 45 6.36 8.73 -12.71
CA TRP A 45 5.54 7.53 -12.63
C TRP A 45 4.13 7.86 -13.10
N GLU A 46 3.63 7.10 -14.05
CA GLU A 46 2.26 7.22 -14.53
C GLU A 46 1.28 6.63 -13.54
N TYR A 47 1.08 7.33 -12.41
CA TYR A 47 -0.02 7.02 -11.52
C TYR A 47 -1.34 7.38 -12.21
N GLY A 48 -2.17 6.47 -12.51
CA GLY A 48 -3.46 6.82 -13.12
C GLY A 48 -4.19 5.61 -13.67
N ILE A 49 -3.44 4.58 -14.01
CA ILE A 49 -4.01 3.35 -14.58
C ILE A 49 -5.07 2.77 -13.65
N PHE A 50 -4.78 2.68 -12.33
CA PHE A 50 -5.76 2.18 -11.37
C PHE A 50 -7.02 3.03 -11.34
N SER A 51 -6.90 4.34 -11.24
CA SER A 51 -8.04 5.26 -11.19
C SER A 51 -8.86 5.24 -12.47
N ASP A 52 -8.21 5.12 -13.63
CA ASP A 52 -8.88 5.01 -14.91
C ASP A 52 -9.63 3.68 -15.05
N LEU A 53 -9.01 2.58 -14.61
CA LEU A 53 -9.66 1.26 -14.57
C LEU A 53 -10.90 1.28 -13.66
N VAL A 54 -10.83 1.96 -12.50
CA VAL A 54 -11.99 2.16 -11.61
C VAL A 54 -13.10 2.93 -12.34
N LYS A 55 -12.78 4.04 -13.02
CA LYS A 55 -13.77 4.82 -13.79
C LYS A 55 -14.44 4.01 -14.89
N GLU A 56 -13.68 3.21 -15.61
CA GLU A 56 -14.15 2.44 -16.76
C GLU A 56 -15.00 1.23 -16.37
N ASN A 57 -14.62 0.55 -15.25
CA ASN A 57 -15.25 -0.73 -14.88
C ASN A 57 -16.34 -0.61 -13.82
N ILE A 58 -16.32 0.46 -13.00
CA ILE A 58 -17.36 0.77 -11.99
C ILE A 58 -17.80 2.25 -12.06
N PRO A 59 -18.24 2.72 -13.27
CA PRO A 59 -18.43 4.16 -13.55
C PRO A 59 -19.55 4.81 -12.73
N ASP A 60 -20.62 4.09 -12.46
CA ASP A 60 -21.84 4.63 -11.85
C ASP A 60 -21.82 4.60 -10.32
N LYS A 61 -20.73 4.11 -9.73
CA LYS A 61 -20.64 3.97 -8.29
C LYS A 61 -20.08 5.20 -7.63
N SER A 62 -20.80 5.69 -6.63
CA SER A 62 -20.32 6.60 -5.58
C SER A 62 -20.10 5.81 -4.30
N ASP A 63 -19.53 6.43 -3.28
CA ASP A 63 -19.24 5.83 -1.98
C ASP A 63 -18.27 4.63 -2.06
N LEU A 64 -17.27 4.75 -2.91
CA LEU A 64 -16.26 3.73 -3.12
C LEU A 64 -15.44 3.47 -1.86
N THR A 65 -15.32 2.21 -1.50
CA THR A 65 -14.29 1.71 -0.60
C THR A 65 -13.13 1.16 -1.42
N ILE A 66 -11.99 1.80 -1.33
CA ILE A 66 -10.74 1.41 -2.03
C ILE A 66 -9.77 0.82 -1.02
N LEU A 67 -9.02 -0.19 -1.45
CA LEU A 67 -7.95 -0.78 -0.67
C LEU A 67 -6.69 -0.90 -1.55
N GLU A 68 -5.52 -0.53 -1.00
CA GLU A 68 -4.23 -0.61 -1.67
C GLU A 68 -3.21 -1.31 -0.77
N ILE A 69 -2.48 -2.25 -1.34
CA ILE A 69 -1.38 -2.97 -0.73
C ILE A 69 -0.08 -2.49 -1.38
N GLY A 70 0.87 -2.04 -0.54
CA GLY A 70 2.06 -1.35 -1.01
C GLY A 70 1.78 0.14 -1.25
N ILE A 71 2.04 0.95 -0.25
CA ILE A 71 1.74 2.40 -0.28
C ILE A 71 2.96 3.21 -0.68
N ALA A 72 4.13 2.70 -0.35
CA ALA A 72 5.39 3.40 -0.57
C ALA A 72 5.32 4.89 -0.14
N ARG A 73 5.43 5.85 -1.06
CA ARG A 73 5.28 7.29 -0.79
C ARG A 73 3.89 7.84 -1.10
N ALA A 74 2.90 6.97 -1.27
CA ALA A 74 1.49 7.31 -1.52
C ALA A 74 1.22 8.08 -2.83
N GLY A 75 2.01 7.85 -3.87
CA GLY A 75 1.79 8.49 -5.17
C GLY A 75 0.46 8.07 -5.81
N ASN A 76 0.15 6.78 -5.81
CA ASN A 76 -1.12 6.28 -6.32
C ASN A 76 -2.31 6.72 -5.46
N VAL A 77 -2.15 6.80 -4.12
CA VAL A 77 -3.18 7.35 -3.20
C VAL A 77 -3.55 8.78 -3.60
N GLU A 78 -2.54 9.68 -3.77
CA GLU A 78 -2.78 11.06 -4.17
C GLU A 78 -3.47 11.17 -5.52
N ASN A 79 -2.96 10.44 -6.50
CA ASN A 79 -3.53 10.41 -7.85
C ASN A 79 -5.00 9.94 -7.80
N THR A 80 -5.27 8.89 -7.04
CA THR A 80 -6.61 8.32 -6.90
C THR A 80 -7.58 9.33 -6.26
N PHE A 81 -7.16 10.03 -5.21
CA PHE A 81 -7.96 11.12 -4.64
C PHE A 81 -8.15 12.27 -5.63
N GLN A 82 -7.12 12.64 -6.39
CA GLN A 82 -7.24 13.71 -7.39
C GLN A 82 -8.26 13.37 -8.49
N ILE A 83 -8.30 12.10 -8.92
CA ILE A 83 -9.11 11.66 -10.06
C ILE A 83 -10.52 11.24 -9.66
N LEU A 84 -10.69 10.57 -8.52
CA LEU A 84 -11.95 9.98 -8.08
C LEU A 84 -12.63 10.74 -6.93
N ASP A 85 -11.95 11.63 -6.27
CA ASP A 85 -12.32 12.46 -5.10
C ASP A 85 -13.74 12.22 -4.53
N SER A 86 -14.74 12.85 -5.12
CA SER A 86 -16.14 12.80 -4.63
C SER A 86 -16.77 11.40 -4.68
N LYS A 87 -16.14 10.46 -5.37
CA LYS A 87 -16.60 9.06 -5.43
C LYS A 87 -16.06 8.22 -4.29
N ILE A 88 -14.99 8.64 -3.62
CA ILE A 88 -14.35 7.86 -2.54
C ILE A 88 -15.01 8.18 -1.20
N SER A 89 -15.51 7.16 -0.52
CA SER A 89 -15.96 7.25 0.88
C SER A 89 -14.89 6.78 1.86
N LYS A 90 -14.07 5.80 1.45
CA LYS A 90 -13.03 5.22 2.29
C LYS A 90 -11.86 4.73 1.43
N TYR A 91 -10.64 5.03 1.86
CA TYR A 91 -9.41 4.51 1.29
C TYR A 91 -8.57 3.84 2.37
N ILE A 92 -8.25 2.57 2.17
CA ILE A 92 -7.49 1.76 3.11
C ILE A 92 -6.13 1.46 2.48
N GLY A 93 -5.07 1.95 3.09
CA GLY A 93 -3.70 1.60 2.74
C GLY A 93 -3.14 0.53 3.68
N VAL A 94 -2.44 -0.44 3.12
CA VAL A 94 -1.76 -1.52 3.86
C VAL A 94 -0.32 -1.59 3.40
N ASP A 95 0.61 -1.29 4.31
CA ASP A 95 2.04 -1.37 4.03
C ASP A 95 2.80 -1.59 5.34
N PRO A 96 3.56 -2.66 5.49
CA PRO A 96 4.31 -2.93 6.71
C PRO A 96 5.51 -1.98 6.89
N TYR A 97 5.99 -1.34 5.81
CA TYR A 97 7.23 -0.56 5.80
C TYR A 97 8.39 -1.31 6.44
N VAL A 98 8.61 -2.54 6.00
CA VAL A 98 9.72 -3.40 6.44
C VAL A 98 10.72 -3.62 5.33
N SER A 99 12.00 -3.81 5.68
CA SER A 99 13.06 -4.11 4.73
C SER A 99 13.30 -5.61 4.58
N GLY A 100 13.89 -6.04 3.46
CA GLY A 100 14.46 -7.37 3.30
C GLY A 100 13.45 -8.49 2.99
N TYR A 101 12.32 -8.17 2.38
CA TYR A 101 11.33 -9.17 1.97
C TYR A 101 11.50 -9.66 0.51
N ASP A 102 12.11 -8.84 -0.34
CA ASP A 102 12.37 -9.13 -1.76
C ASP A 102 13.72 -8.56 -2.18
N ASP A 103 14.65 -9.42 -2.59
CA ASP A 103 15.99 -9.00 -3.03
C ASP A 103 15.96 -8.32 -4.41
N SER A 104 14.89 -8.42 -5.17
CA SER A 104 14.72 -7.80 -6.49
C SER A 104 14.05 -6.43 -6.42
N ASP A 105 13.43 -6.08 -5.31
CA ASP A 105 12.74 -4.81 -5.11
C ASP A 105 13.64 -3.77 -4.40
N VAL A 106 13.88 -2.65 -5.08
CA VAL A 106 14.69 -1.55 -4.53
C VAL A 106 14.10 -0.93 -3.26
N PHE A 107 12.77 -0.99 -3.09
CA PHE A 107 12.10 -0.48 -1.90
C PHE A 107 12.37 -1.39 -0.71
N SER A 108 12.31 -2.71 -0.92
CA SER A 108 12.65 -3.74 0.07
C SER A 108 14.10 -3.66 0.54
N GLN A 109 15.03 -3.20 -0.32
CA GLN A 109 16.45 -3.09 0.01
C GLN A 109 16.82 -1.83 0.81
N LYS A 110 15.88 -0.90 1.02
CA LYS A 110 16.13 0.29 1.85
C LYS A 110 16.40 -0.10 3.31
N LEU A 111 17.18 0.73 4.00
CA LEU A 111 17.38 0.55 5.44
C LEU A 111 16.05 0.72 6.19
N GLN A 112 15.84 -0.05 7.25
CA GLN A 112 14.61 0.03 8.05
C GLN A 112 14.28 1.46 8.49
N LYS A 113 15.29 2.26 8.88
CA LYS A 113 15.09 3.66 9.27
C LYS A 113 14.55 4.54 8.12
N GLU A 114 14.91 4.24 6.88
CA GLU A 114 14.42 4.96 5.70
C GLU A 114 12.95 4.66 5.46
N LEU A 115 12.54 3.40 5.67
CA LEU A 115 11.13 3.00 5.62
C LEU A 115 10.32 3.61 6.77
N ASP A 116 10.90 3.71 7.97
CA ASP A 116 10.28 4.42 9.10
C ASP A 116 10.05 5.92 8.78
N TYR A 117 11.02 6.54 8.10
CA TYR A 117 10.87 7.92 7.63
C TYR A 117 9.85 8.03 6.48
N CYS A 118 9.81 7.06 5.57
CA CYS A 118 8.82 6.99 4.51
C CYS A 118 7.40 6.90 5.07
N TYR A 119 7.15 6.01 6.02
CA TYR A 119 5.88 5.97 6.75
C TYR A 119 5.52 7.32 7.38
N SER A 120 6.48 7.94 8.07
CA SER A 120 6.29 9.26 8.68
C SER A 120 5.99 10.34 7.64
N TYR A 121 6.60 10.25 6.46
CA TYR A 121 6.32 11.14 5.33
C TYR A 121 4.88 10.99 4.87
N VAL A 122 4.40 9.78 4.63
CA VAL A 122 3.04 9.51 4.14
C VAL A 122 1.97 10.00 5.11
N ILE A 123 2.09 9.72 6.42
CA ILE A 123 1.11 10.21 7.41
C ILE A 123 1.12 11.74 7.58
N ASN A 124 2.20 12.41 7.14
CA ASN A 124 2.26 13.87 7.10
C ASN A 124 1.76 14.45 5.77
N LYS A 125 1.90 13.72 4.67
CA LYS A 125 1.50 14.11 3.32
C LYS A 125 -0.01 13.96 3.11
N ILE A 126 -0.57 12.80 3.41
CA ILE A 126 -1.99 12.52 3.21
C ILE A 126 -2.78 12.93 4.46
N LYS A 127 -3.56 14.00 4.36
CA LYS A 127 -4.39 14.53 5.47
C LYS A 127 -5.89 14.28 5.26
N ASP A 128 -6.27 13.60 4.20
CA ASP A 128 -7.67 13.28 3.96
C ASP A 128 -8.18 12.29 5.02
N LYS A 129 -9.29 12.62 5.66
CA LYS A 129 -9.88 11.83 6.75
C LYS A 129 -10.46 10.49 6.28
N ARG A 130 -10.68 10.34 4.97
CA ARG A 130 -11.14 9.09 4.36
C ARG A 130 -10.02 8.08 4.21
N PHE A 131 -8.75 8.51 4.28
CA PHE A 131 -7.58 7.64 4.21
C PHE A 131 -7.21 7.08 5.57
N THR A 132 -7.04 5.77 5.63
CA THR A 132 -6.52 5.05 6.80
C THR A 132 -5.36 4.19 6.38
N LEU A 133 -4.19 4.42 6.97
CA LEU A 133 -2.98 3.63 6.72
C LEU A 133 -2.72 2.65 7.86
N TYR A 134 -2.69 1.36 7.54
CA TYR A 134 -2.25 0.30 8.43
C TYR A 134 -0.78 -0.01 8.16
N ARG A 135 0.08 0.29 9.15
CA ARG A 135 1.48 -0.14 9.11
C ARG A 135 1.57 -1.59 9.60
N ALA A 136 1.15 -2.51 8.76
CA ALA A 136 1.11 -3.94 9.07
C ALA A 136 1.04 -4.76 7.77
N SER A 137 1.31 -6.05 7.84
CA SER A 137 1.18 -6.96 6.71
C SER A 137 -0.29 -7.29 6.40
N SER A 138 -0.54 -7.80 5.20
CA SER A 138 -1.85 -8.24 4.74
C SER A 138 -2.52 -9.23 5.70
N GLU A 139 -1.76 -10.19 6.24
CA GLU A 139 -2.28 -11.21 7.16
C GLU A 139 -2.81 -10.63 8.47
N ILE A 140 -2.24 -9.49 8.91
CA ILE A 140 -2.66 -8.82 10.15
C ILE A 140 -3.89 -7.94 9.89
N VAL A 141 -3.96 -7.29 8.74
CA VAL A 141 -5.02 -6.32 8.44
C VAL A 141 -6.28 -6.98 7.89
N ALA A 142 -6.14 -7.99 7.04
CA ALA A 142 -7.29 -8.59 6.36
C ALA A 142 -8.39 -9.13 7.29
N PRO A 143 -8.10 -9.70 8.48
CA PRO A 143 -9.15 -10.07 9.44
C PRO A 143 -9.98 -8.89 9.97
N LEU A 144 -9.51 -7.64 9.80
CA LEU A 144 -10.23 -6.43 10.21
C LEU A 144 -11.17 -5.90 9.12
N ILE A 145 -11.07 -6.44 7.92
CA ILE A 145 -11.85 -6.05 6.75
C ILE A 145 -12.88 -7.14 6.46
N GLU A 146 -14.14 -6.76 6.39
CA GLU A 146 -15.22 -7.70 6.08
C GLU A 146 -15.12 -8.22 4.64
N ASP A 147 -15.56 -9.46 4.42
CA ASP A 147 -15.65 -10.01 3.07
C ASP A 147 -16.68 -9.24 2.26
N GLU A 148 -16.49 -9.16 0.95
CA GLU A 148 -17.36 -8.44 0.02
C GLU A 148 -17.66 -6.98 0.42
N SER A 149 -16.69 -6.29 1.05
CA SER A 149 -16.83 -4.90 1.54
C SER A 149 -16.05 -3.85 0.72
N VAL A 150 -15.12 -4.28 -0.15
CA VAL A 150 -14.24 -3.40 -0.92
C VAL A 150 -14.69 -3.33 -2.39
N ASP A 151 -14.73 -2.14 -2.96
CA ASP A 151 -15.16 -1.91 -4.34
C ASP A 151 -14.02 -2.08 -5.35
N ALA A 152 -12.83 -1.61 -5.00
CA ALA A 152 -11.64 -1.75 -5.81
C ALA A 152 -10.41 -2.02 -4.94
N ILE A 153 -9.57 -2.95 -5.38
CA ILE A 153 -8.30 -3.30 -4.72
C ILE A 153 -7.15 -3.08 -5.70
N PHE A 154 -6.07 -2.47 -5.22
CA PHE A 154 -4.80 -2.36 -5.92
C PHE A 154 -3.72 -3.14 -5.15
N ILE A 155 -3.02 -4.06 -5.82
CA ILE A 155 -1.93 -4.87 -5.25
C ILE A 155 -0.63 -4.45 -5.91
N ASP A 156 0.24 -3.81 -5.12
CA ASP A 156 1.54 -3.28 -5.54
C ASP A 156 2.54 -3.36 -4.37
N GLY A 157 2.70 -4.55 -3.81
CA GLY A 157 3.52 -4.76 -2.61
C GLY A 157 4.73 -5.63 -2.87
N ASP A 158 4.68 -6.88 -2.44
CA ASP A 158 5.74 -7.88 -2.59
C ASP A 158 5.69 -8.50 -4.01
N HIS A 159 6.77 -8.45 -4.79
CA HIS A 159 6.81 -8.96 -6.17
C HIS A 159 7.27 -10.42 -6.27
N THR A 160 7.53 -11.07 -5.13
CA THR A 160 7.81 -12.50 -5.11
C THR A 160 6.55 -13.29 -5.44
N TYR A 161 6.71 -14.49 -6.02
CA TYR A 161 5.58 -15.37 -6.32
C TYR A 161 4.72 -15.66 -5.08
N GLU A 162 5.36 -15.98 -3.97
CA GLU A 162 4.70 -16.29 -2.69
C GLU A 162 3.96 -15.06 -2.12
N GLY A 163 4.56 -13.87 -2.24
CA GLY A 163 3.97 -12.61 -1.77
C GLY A 163 2.72 -12.26 -2.53
N VAL A 164 2.79 -12.23 -3.86
CA VAL A 164 1.64 -11.91 -4.72
C VAL A 164 0.53 -12.94 -4.58
N LEU A 165 0.87 -14.25 -4.58
CA LEU A 165 -0.12 -15.31 -4.43
C LEU A 165 -0.85 -15.20 -3.09
N ARG A 166 -0.12 -14.90 -2.02
CA ARG A 166 -0.68 -14.66 -0.68
C ARG A 166 -1.62 -13.47 -0.69
N ASP A 167 -1.20 -12.31 -1.22
CA ASP A 167 -2.02 -11.11 -1.26
C ASP A 167 -3.29 -11.31 -2.09
N ILE A 168 -3.20 -11.91 -3.26
CA ILE A 168 -4.40 -12.25 -4.05
C ILE A 168 -5.34 -13.15 -3.25
N SER A 169 -4.83 -14.21 -2.60
CA SER A 169 -5.66 -15.16 -1.85
C SER A 169 -6.37 -14.53 -0.65
N ILE A 170 -5.70 -13.59 0.03
CA ILE A 170 -6.22 -12.89 1.21
C ILE A 170 -7.24 -11.82 0.83
N TRP A 171 -6.97 -11.05 -0.23
CA TRP A 171 -7.76 -9.87 -0.56
C TRP A 171 -8.89 -10.13 -1.56
N LYS A 172 -8.80 -11.14 -2.41
CA LYS A 172 -9.86 -11.51 -3.35
C LYS A 172 -11.23 -11.74 -2.68
N PRO A 173 -11.34 -12.41 -1.50
CA PRO A 173 -12.62 -12.52 -0.80
C PRO A 173 -13.21 -11.19 -0.32
N LYS A 174 -12.38 -10.16 -0.16
CA LYS A 174 -12.82 -8.84 0.32
C LYS A 174 -13.51 -8.01 -0.75
N ILE A 175 -13.37 -8.39 -2.01
CA ILE A 175 -13.93 -7.66 -3.15
C ILE A 175 -15.43 -7.94 -3.25
N LYS A 176 -16.22 -6.86 -3.35
CA LYS A 176 -17.65 -6.93 -3.64
C LYS A 176 -17.89 -7.62 -4.99
N LYS A 177 -19.09 -8.13 -5.16
CA LYS A 177 -19.61 -8.56 -6.44
C LYS A 177 -19.52 -7.41 -7.46
N ASN A 178 -18.99 -7.67 -8.65
CA ASN A 178 -18.66 -6.69 -9.68
C ASN A 178 -17.61 -5.64 -9.27
N GLY A 179 -16.92 -5.86 -8.16
CA GLY A 179 -15.77 -5.04 -7.78
C GLY A 179 -14.53 -5.39 -8.60
N LEU A 180 -13.56 -4.52 -8.54
CA LEU A 180 -12.35 -4.57 -9.37
C LEU A 180 -11.14 -4.97 -8.53
N ILE A 181 -10.33 -5.91 -9.01
CA ILE A 181 -8.98 -6.16 -8.52
C ILE A 181 -7.99 -5.79 -9.61
N VAL A 182 -6.99 -5.03 -9.24
CA VAL A 182 -5.88 -4.60 -10.10
C VAL A 182 -4.58 -4.91 -9.38
N GLY A 183 -3.54 -5.22 -10.10
CA GLY A 183 -2.18 -5.25 -9.56
C GLY A 183 -1.19 -4.76 -10.59
N ASP A 184 -0.04 -4.30 -10.13
CA ASP A 184 1.04 -3.79 -10.98
C ASP A 184 2.07 -4.87 -11.33
N ASP A 185 3.04 -4.49 -12.14
CA ASP A 185 4.27 -5.20 -12.41
C ASP A 185 4.16 -6.59 -13.10
N TYR A 186 3.02 -6.89 -13.71
CA TYR A 186 2.80 -8.19 -14.36
C TYR A 186 3.88 -8.56 -15.40
N PRO A 187 4.30 -7.68 -16.31
CA PRO A 187 5.33 -8.05 -17.28
C PRO A 187 6.76 -7.94 -16.74
N LEU A 188 6.95 -7.26 -15.61
CA LEU A 188 8.28 -6.90 -15.11
C LEU A 188 8.87 -7.96 -14.18
N PHE A 189 8.02 -8.58 -13.35
CA PHE A 189 8.44 -9.60 -12.38
C PHE A 189 7.84 -10.96 -12.70
N SER A 190 8.70 -11.97 -12.87
CA SER A 190 8.25 -13.35 -13.14
C SER A 190 7.41 -13.95 -12.01
N GLY A 191 7.66 -13.52 -10.77
CA GLY A 191 6.88 -13.90 -9.59
C GLY A 191 5.43 -13.40 -9.69
N VAL A 192 5.25 -12.12 -10.00
CA VAL A 192 3.93 -11.51 -10.23
C VAL A 192 3.20 -12.24 -11.34
N LYS A 193 3.86 -12.37 -12.50
CA LYS A 193 3.27 -13.05 -13.66
C LYS A 193 2.76 -14.44 -13.32
N LYS A 194 3.59 -15.26 -12.68
CA LYS A 194 3.24 -16.63 -12.31
C LYS A 194 2.07 -16.68 -11.33
N ALA A 195 2.09 -15.86 -10.29
CA ALA A 195 1.02 -15.82 -9.29
C ALA A 195 -0.33 -15.41 -9.89
N VAL A 196 -0.33 -14.43 -10.79
CA VAL A 196 -1.55 -13.97 -11.49
C VAL A 196 -2.09 -15.05 -12.43
N ASP A 197 -1.22 -15.65 -13.26
CA ASP A 197 -1.60 -16.73 -14.19
C ASP A 197 -2.24 -17.93 -13.46
N GLU A 198 -1.79 -18.24 -12.26
CA GLU A 198 -2.35 -19.34 -11.44
C GLU A 198 -3.62 -18.93 -10.65
N SER A 199 -3.79 -17.66 -10.34
CA SER A 199 -4.89 -17.14 -9.50
C SER A 199 -6.15 -16.80 -10.28
N PHE A 200 -6.04 -16.53 -11.58
CA PHE A 200 -7.15 -16.09 -12.41
C PHE A 200 -7.25 -16.89 -13.72
N THR A 201 -8.43 -17.41 -14.00
CA THR A 201 -8.73 -18.02 -15.31
C THR A 201 -8.95 -16.97 -16.40
N GLU A 202 -9.42 -15.78 -15.99
CA GLU A 202 -9.65 -14.65 -16.89
C GLU A 202 -9.20 -13.36 -16.21
N PHE A 203 -8.32 -12.64 -16.85
CA PHE A 203 -7.88 -11.29 -16.48
C PHE A 203 -7.48 -10.53 -17.75
N LYS A 204 -7.32 -9.22 -17.62
CA LYS A 204 -6.90 -8.33 -18.69
C LYS A 204 -5.61 -7.61 -18.31
N LEU A 205 -4.91 -7.09 -19.30
CA LEU A 205 -3.70 -6.30 -19.13
C LEU A 205 -3.94 -4.88 -19.64
N ARG A 206 -3.34 -3.91 -18.94
CA ARG A 206 -3.22 -2.53 -19.40
C ARG A 206 -1.87 -1.99 -18.92
N ASP A 207 -0.99 -1.73 -19.86
CA ASP A 207 0.41 -1.39 -19.58
C ASP A 207 1.07 -2.43 -18.67
N ASN A 208 1.59 -2.05 -17.52
CA ASN A 208 2.18 -2.96 -16.55
C ASN A 208 1.15 -3.63 -15.62
N CYS A 209 -0.09 -3.15 -15.62
CA CYS A 209 -1.11 -3.64 -14.71
C CYS A 209 -1.90 -4.83 -15.29
N TRP A 210 -2.21 -5.76 -14.41
CA TRP A 210 -3.23 -6.78 -14.62
C TRP A 210 -4.50 -6.42 -13.86
N TYR A 211 -5.66 -6.83 -14.38
CA TYR A 211 -6.92 -6.60 -13.66
C TYR A 211 -7.99 -7.63 -13.99
N SER A 212 -8.85 -7.87 -13.03
CA SER A 212 -10.02 -8.73 -13.16
C SER A 212 -11.21 -8.13 -12.42
N ILE A 213 -12.40 -8.37 -12.96
CA ILE A 213 -13.65 -8.02 -12.28
C ILE A 213 -14.13 -9.25 -11.55
N ASN A 214 -14.49 -9.09 -10.26
CA ASN A 214 -15.02 -10.19 -9.47
C ASN A 214 -16.37 -10.64 -10.07
N PRO A 215 -16.44 -11.84 -10.65
CA PRO A 215 -17.64 -12.25 -11.36
C PRO A 215 -18.81 -12.40 -10.38
N ASN A 216 -19.98 -12.24 -10.92
CA ASN A 216 -21.22 -12.64 -10.25
C ASN A 216 -21.16 -14.14 -9.97
N LYS A 217 -21.10 -14.55 -8.71
CA LYS A 217 -21.40 -15.94 -8.33
C LYS A 217 -22.87 -16.27 -8.59
#